data_8e66e043a3f8e53bc1c9a9110ebbaa86
#
_entry.id   8e66e043a3f8e53bc1c9a9110ebbaa86
#
_cell.length_a   1.000
_cell.length_b   1.000
_cell.length_c   1.000
_cell.angle_alpha   90.00
_cell.angle_beta   90.00
_cell.angle_gamma   90.00
#
_symmetry.space_group_name_H-M   'P 1'
#
loop_
_entity.id
_entity.type
_entity.pdbx_description
1 polymer ?
#
loop_
_entity_poly.entity_id
_entity_poly.type
_entity_poly.pdbx_seq_one_letter_code
_entity_poly.pdbx_strand_id
1 'polypeptide(L)'
;MALFRRNKADQFINEAVEQARGATEASNAGRFATILSAFALLFSGYSFYETVIKSAEFSIFVAPRIAYTDPNSPDHPLEVFILPMTLANDGARTGTVLSIDLTVTNPRTGQSKKFYAANLGTWGVQPRTPFMPVALLGKDTWSKAVQFIPRREEKVKRILDMQASDYRFELRLATASNDGGLPFLKNRVRSLKFAMQTGATDYRRFTRNGTQAMWSKDYQSAKAGGH
;
A
#
# COMPACT_ATOMS: atom_id res chain seq x y z
N MET A 1 -66.86 -59.65 8.14
CA MET A 1 -65.60 -59.56 8.94
C MET A 1 -64.35 -59.19 8.13
N ALA A 2 -64.40 -58.92 6.82
CA ALA A 2 -63.26 -58.62 5.96
C ALA A 2 -62.91 -57.13 5.83
N LEU A 3 -63.82 -56.21 6.04
CA LEU A 3 -63.62 -54.74 5.86
C LEU A 3 -62.75 -54.09 6.98
N PHE A 4 -62.69 -54.65 8.15
CA PHE A 4 -61.92 -54.07 9.29
C PHE A 4 -60.40 -54.32 9.21
N ARG A 5 -59.98 -55.35 8.44
CA ARG A 5 -58.55 -55.65 8.29
C ARG A 5 -57.83 -54.77 7.26
N ARG A 6 -58.59 -54.26 6.28
CA ARG A 6 -58.04 -53.41 5.18
C ARG A 6 -57.61 -52.03 5.70
N ASN A 7 -58.42 -51.46 6.61
CA ASN A 7 -58.14 -50.13 7.17
C ASN A 7 -56.88 -50.08 8.05
N LYS A 8 -56.54 -51.15 8.73
CA LYS A 8 -55.33 -51.19 9.56
C LYS A 8 -54.04 -51.29 8.70
N ALA A 9 -54.06 -52.03 7.61
CA ALA A 9 -52.92 -52.16 6.72
C ALA A 9 -52.58 -50.84 6.02
N ASP A 10 -53.61 -50.09 5.59
CA ASP A 10 -53.47 -48.76 4.96
C ASP A 10 -52.94 -47.72 5.95
N GLN A 11 -53.33 -47.78 7.23
CA GLN A 11 -52.80 -46.94 8.28
C GLN A 11 -51.31 -47.19 8.52
N PHE A 12 -50.89 -48.44 8.65
CA PHE A 12 -49.47 -48.80 8.82
C PHE A 12 -48.58 -48.40 7.64
N ILE A 13 -49.13 -48.50 6.39
CA ILE A 13 -48.40 -48.06 5.20
C ILE A 13 -48.23 -46.53 5.20
N ASN A 14 -49.30 -45.78 5.53
CA ASN A 14 -49.22 -44.32 5.58
C ASN A 14 -48.26 -43.82 6.70
N GLU A 15 -48.29 -44.42 7.89
CA GLU A 15 -47.35 -44.08 8.97
C GLU A 15 -45.89 -44.41 8.59
N ALA A 16 -45.64 -45.56 7.94
CA ALA A 16 -44.32 -45.93 7.45
C ALA A 16 -43.80 -44.98 6.35
N VAL A 17 -44.68 -44.53 5.46
CA VAL A 17 -44.35 -43.53 4.42
C VAL A 17 -44.07 -42.14 5.00
N GLU A 18 -44.84 -41.70 5.99
CA GLU A 18 -44.54 -40.43 6.69
C GLU A 18 -43.26 -40.46 7.49
N GLN A 19 -42.99 -41.56 8.18
CA GLN A 19 -41.71 -41.75 8.88
C GLN A 19 -40.51 -41.82 7.91
N ALA A 20 -40.64 -42.46 6.75
CA ALA A 20 -39.61 -42.49 5.72
C ALA A 20 -39.37 -41.10 5.09
N ARG A 21 -40.47 -40.33 4.88
CA ARG A 21 -40.35 -38.91 4.42
C ARG A 21 -39.64 -38.06 5.45
N GLY A 22 -40.05 -38.11 6.70
CA GLY A 22 -39.39 -37.37 7.79
C GLY A 22 -37.90 -37.70 7.93
N ALA A 23 -37.53 -38.96 7.79
CA ALA A 23 -36.15 -39.40 7.83
C ALA A 23 -35.30 -38.90 6.63
N THR A 24 -35.88 -38.82 5.44
CA THR A 24 -35.19 -38.29 4.25
C THR A 24 -35.05 -36.77 4.30
N GLU A 25 -36.05 -36.07 4.78
CA GLU A 25 -35.99 -34.61 4.98
C GLU A 25 -34.97 -34.23 6.07
N ALA A 26 -34.95 -34.95 7.21
CA ALA A 26 -33.96 -34.78 8.27
C ALA A 26 -32.52 -35.06 7.79
N SER A 27 -32.34 -36.08 6.93
CA SER A 27 -31.02 -36.41 6.33
C SER A 27 -30.54 -35.29 5.40
N ASN A 28 -31.40 -34.72 4.57
CA ASN A 28 -31.07 -33.64 3.67
C ASN A 28 -30.80 -32.33 4.45
N ALA A 29 -31.61 -32.02 5.44
CA ALA A 29 -31.37 -30.87 6.32
C ALA A 29 -30.03 -30.97 7.04
N GLY A 30 -29.66 -32.17 7.52
CA GLY A 30 -28.35 -32.42 8.14
C GLY A 30 -27.18 -32.20 7.18
N ARG A 31 -27.31 -32.63 5.92
CA ARG A 31 -26.25 -32.40 4.89
C ARG A 31 -26.08 -30.91 4.58
N PHE A 32 -27.17 -30.17 4.41
CA PHE A 32 -27.10 -28.72 4.22
C PHE A 32 -26.49 -28.01 5.41
N ALA A 33 -26.85 -28.38 6.63
CA ALA A 33 -26.24 -27.83 7.86
C ALA A 33 -24.73 -28.10 7.92
N THR A 34 -24.30 -29.28 7.55
CA THR A 34 -22.87 -29.63 7.52
C THR A 34 -22.11 -28.79 6.48
N ILE A 35 -22.67 -28.61 5.28
CA ILE A 35 -22.07 -27.78 4.22
C ILE A 35 -21.98 -26.31 4.68
N LEU A 36 -23.05 -25.77 5.23
CA LEU A 36 -23.06 -24.40 5.76
C LEU A 36 -22.04 -24.21 6.91
N SER A 37 -21.94 -25.19 7.79
CA SER A 37 -20.94 -25.17 8.88
C SER A 37 -19.50 -25.20 8.34
N ALA A 38 -19.24 -25.96 7.29
CA ALA A 38 -17.93 -26.00 6.62
C ALA A 38 -17.59 -24.65 5.99
N PHE A 39 -18.54 -24.02 5.30
CA PHE A 39 -18.36 -22.67 4.77
C PHE A 39 -18.12 -21.65 5.88
N ALA A 40 -18.91 -21.68 6.95
CA ALA A 40 -18.74 -20.77 8.08
C ALA A 40 -17.35 -20.92 8.72
N LEU A 41 -16.83 -22.15 8.84
CA LEU A 41 -15.50 -22.40 9.34
C LEU A 41 -14.40 -21.86 8.42
N LEU A 42 -14.55 -22.06 7.10
CA LEU A 42 -13.62 -21.51 6.10
C LEU A 42 -13.59 -19.97 6.14
N PHE A 43 -14.75 -19.33 6.15
CA PHE A 43 -14.85 -17.87 6.24
C PHE A 43 -14.29 -17.33 7.57
N SER A 44 -14.56 -18.01 8.67
CA SER A 44 -14.01 -17.67 9.98
C SER A 44 -12.48 -17.79 10.00
N GLY A 45 -11.96 -18.88 9.45
CA GLY A 45 -10.51 -19.10 9.32
C GLY A 45 -9.83 -18.05 8.45
N TYR A 46 -10.44 -17.73 7.30
CA TYR A 46 -9.95 -16.67 6.41
C TYR A 46 -9.99 -15.29 7.10
N SER A 47 -11.11 -14.96 7.73
CA SER A 47 -11.26 -13.70 8.48
C SER A 47 -10.23 -13.58 9.60
N PHE A 48 -10.00 -14.65 10.35
CA PHE A 48 -8.99 -14.70 11.39
C PHE A 48 -7.57 -14.49 10.83
N TYR A 49 -7.25 -15.13 9.68
CA TYR A 49 -5.98 -14.90 9.00
C TYR A 49 -5.79 -13.43 8.62
N GLU A 50 -6.76 -12.81 7.95
CA GLU A 50 -6.70 -11.41 7.49
C GLU A 50 -6.65 -10.38 8.61
N THR A 51 -7.24 -10.71 9.78
CA THR A 51 -7.34 -9.76 10.92
C THR A 51 -6.28 -9.93 11.99
N VAL A 52 -5.67 -11.12 12.10
CA VAL A 52 -4.77 -11.44 13.22
C VAL A 52 -3.40 -11.94 12.76
N ILE A 53 -3.36 -12.79 11.73
CA ILE A 53 -2.13 -13.50 11.37
C ILE A 53 -1.32 -12.77 10.30
N LYS A 54 -1.99 -12.14 9.33
CA LYS A 54 -1.34 -11.53 8.17
C LYS A 54 -0.23 -10.57 8.58
N SER A 55 1.00 -10.87 8.15
CA SER A 55 2.17 -10.02 8.41
C SER A 55 1.97 -8.60 7.90
N ALA A 56 2.74 -7.64 8.42
CA ALA A 56 2.73 -6.28 7.92
C ALA A 56 3.02 -6.23 6.41
N GLU A 57 2.16 -5.57 5.68
CA GLU A 57 2.25 -5.41 4.24
C GLU A 57 2.16 -3.92 3.88
N PHE A 58 3.30 -3.33 3.48
CA PHE A 58 3.37 -1.90 3.22
C PHE A 58 3.06 -1.57 1.76
N SER A 59 2.16 -0.60 1.57
CA SER A 59 1.89 0.07 0.31
C SER A 59 2.37 1.51 0.39
N ILE A 60 2.91 2.03 -0.74
CA ILE A 60 3.45 3.38 -0.84
C ILE A 60 2.64 4.14 -1.88
N PHE A 61 2.18 5.33 -1.50
CA PHE A 61 1.55 6.28 -2.41
C PHE A 61 2.30 7.61 -2.36
N VAL A 62 2.58 8.19 -3.50
CA VAL A 62 3.23 9.50 -3.62
C VAL A 62 2.27 10.45 -4.31
N ALA A 63 2.14 11.67 -3.77
CA ALA A 63 1.30 12.68 -4.41
C ALA A 63 1.83 13.02 -5.82
N PRO A 64 0.95 13.41 -6.75
CA PRO A 64 1.34 13.74 -8.12
C PRO A 64 2.23 14.98 -8.22
N ARG A 65 2.33 15.75 -7.16
CA ARG A 65 3.17 16.95 -7.06
C ARG A 65 4.22 16.79 -5.98
N ILE A 66 5.48 17.01 -6.32
CA ILE A 66 6.62 17.04 -5.39
C ILE A 66 7.32 18.39 -5.48
N ALA A 67 8.07 18.76 -4.44
CA ALA A 67 8.91 19.95 -4.47
C ALA A 67 10.39 19.55 -4.58
N TYR A 68 11.14 20.37 -5.28
CA TYR A 68 12.57 20.24 -5.49
C TYR A 68 13.26 21.57 -5.18
N THR A 69 14.37 21.51 -4.47
CA THR A 69 15.24 22.66 -4.20
C THR A 69 16.57 22.46 -4.92
N ASP A 70 16.96 23.45 -5.72
CA ASP A 70 18.20 23.44 -6.49
C ASP A 70 19.39 23.78 -5.57
N PRO A 71 20.50 23.02 -5.64
CA PRO A 71 21.73 23.31 -4.88
C PRO A 71 22.43 24.62 -5.27
N ASN A 72 22.09 25.19 -6.42
CA ASN A 72 22.62 26.50 -6.81
C ASN A 72 21.81 27.69 -6.21
N SER A 73 20.80 27.43 -5.41
CA SER A 73 20.12 28.48 -4.66
C SER A 73 21.04 29.02 -3.55
N PRO A 74 21.17 30.35 -3.42
CA PRO A 74 22.04 30.95 -2.37
C PRO A 74 21.65 30.53 -0.97
N ASP A 75 20.35 30.25 -0.75
CA ASP A 75 19.80 29.88 0.55
C ASP A 75 19.88 28.38 0.85
N HIS A 76 20.18 27.54 -0.14
CA HIS A 76 20.15 26.10 0.00
C HIS A 76 21.28 25.43 -0.82
N PRO A 77 22.43 25.14 -0.17
CA PRO A 77 23.58 24.54 -0.86
C PRO A 77 23.41 23.06 -1.21
N LEU A 78 22.29 22.44 -0.78
CA LEU A 78 22.00 21.03 -0.99
C LEU A 78 20.80 20.84 -1.90
N GLU A 79 20.92 19.85 -2.78
CA GLU A 79 19.80 19.35 -3.57
C GLU A 79 18.82 18.58 -2.69
N VAL A 80 17.56 19.01 -2.66
CA VAL A 80 16.55 18.46 -1.75
C VAL A 80 15.28 18.14 -2.49
N PHE A 81 14.72 16.95 -2.23
CA PHE A 81 13.38 16.58 -2.67
C PHE A 81 12.42 16.53 -1.48
N ILE A 82 11.21 17.03 -1.68
CA ILE A 82 10.13 16.95 -0.69
C ILE A 82 8.96 16.24 -1.34
N LEU A 83 8.66 15.04 -0.85
CA LEU A 83 7.61 14.18 -1.37
C LEU A 83 6.48 14.06 -0.34
N PRO A 84 5.28 14.56 -0.64
CA PRO A 84 4.09 14.17 0.11
C PRO A 84 3.80 12.70 -0.19
N MET A 85 3.82 11.87 0.83
CA MET A 85 3.62 10.43 0.66
C MET A 85 2.73 9.86 1.76
N THR A 86 2.07 8.78 1.41
CA THR A 86 1.28 7.96 2.33
C THR A 86 1.85 6.56 2.34
N LEU A 87 2.06 6.04 3.54
CA LEU A 87 2.37 4.64 3.78
C LEU A 87 1.13 4.00 4.38
N ALA A 88 0.71 2.87 3.84
CA ALA A 88 -0.37 2.07 4.39
C ALA A 88 0.17 0.69 4.78
N ASN A 89 -0.27 0.19 5.91
CA ASN A 89 -0.02 -1.18 6.31
C ASN A 89 -1.28 -2.01 6.07
N ASP A 90 -1.31 -2.75 4.96
CA ASP A 90 -2.45 -3.60 4.56
C ASP A 90 -2.46 -4.96 5.30
N GLY A 91 -1.44 -5.23 6.11
CA GLY A 91 -1.37 -6.40 6.98
C GLY A 91 -2.20 -6.24 8.26
N ALA A 92 -2.28 -7.31 9.05
CA ALA A 92 -2.94 -7.30 10.36
C ALA A 92 -1.97 -6.94 11.49
N ARG A 93 -0.70 -7.27 11.33
CA ARG A 93 0.33 -7.06 12.35
C ARG A 93 1.00 -5.71 12.20
N THR A 94 1.47 -5.16 13.30
CA THR A 94 2.31 -3.97 13.31
C THR A 94 3.61 -4.23 12.60
N GLY A 95 4.03 -3.28 11.78
CA GLY A 95 5.34 -3.26 11.16
C GLY A 95 6.01 -1.89 11.33
N THR A 96 7.33 -1.85 11.22
CA THR A 96 8.09 -0.61 11.38
C THR A 96 8.85 -0.30 10.11
N VAL A 97 8.72 0.92 9.62
CA VAL A 97 9.56 1.48 8.55
C VAL A 97 10.80 2.08 9.19
N LEU A 98 11.96 1.47 8.93
CA LEU A 98 13.25 1.86 9.52
C LEU A 98 13.91 3.01 8.76
N SER A 99 13.85 2.96 7.43
CA SER A 99 14.38 4.01 6.57
C SER A 99 13.63 4.08 5.25
N ILE A 100 13.70 5.24 4.61
CA ILE A 100 13.18 5.46 3.27
C ILE A 100 14.32 6.02 2.43
N ASP A 101 14.69 5.30 1.38
CA ASP A 101 15.69 5.73 0.41
C ASP A 101 15.01 6.12 -0.89
N LEU A 102 15.50 7.19 -1.51
CA LEU A 102 15.04 7.67 -2.81
C LEU A 102 16.21 7.62 -3.78
N THR A 103 16.04 6.98 -4.92
CA THR A 103 16.97 7.05 -6.04
C THR A 103 16.31 7.83 -7.17
N VAL A 104 16.98 8.87 -7.64
CA VAL A 104 16.55 9.67 -8.80
C VAL A 104 17.51 9.40 -9.95
N THR A 105 16.96 9.09 -11.12
CA THR A 105 17.74 8.82 -12.34
C THR A 105 17.35 9.82 -13.41
N ASN A 106 18.34 10.47 -13.97
CA ASN A 106 18.19 11.28 -15.19
C ASN A 106 18.27 10.36 -16.42
N PRO A 107 17.17 10.14 -17.16
CA PRO A 107 17.16 9.19 -18.27
C PRO A 107 18.01 9.66 -19.45
N ARG A 108 18.30 10.96 -19.53
CA ARG A 108 19.07 11.54 -20.63
C ARG A 108 20.58 11.32 -20.47
N THR A 109 21.08 11.43 -19.23
CA THR A 109 22.51 11.24 -18.92
C THR A 109 22.80 9.83 -18.40
N GLY A 110 21.79 9.06 -18.03
CA GLY A 110 21.93 7.77 -17.37
C GLY A 110 22.42 7.86 -15.91
N GLN A 111 22.70 9.07 -15.41
CA GLN A 111 23.18 9.28 -14.05
C GLN A 111 22.07 9.03 -13.02
N SER A 112 22.45 8.48 -11.88
CA SER A 112 21.57 8.27 -10.74
C SER A 112 22.18 8.87 -9.49
N LYS A 113 21.33 9.38 -8.60
CA LYS A 113 21.70 9.93 -7.31
C LYS A 113 20.81 9.39 -6.21
N LYS A 114 21.41 9.06 -5.06
CA LYS A 114 20.71 8.49 -3.90
C LYS A 114 20.52 9.54 -2.83
N PHE A 115 19.34 9.53 -2.27
CA PHE A 115 18.89 10.38 -1.19
C PHE A 115 18.32 9.51 -0.07
N TYR A 116 18.32 10.03 1.15
CA TYR A 116 17.68 9.38 2.29
C TYR A 116 16.67 10.32 2.93
N ALA A 117 15.64 9.78 3.54
CA ALA A 117 14.67 10.55 4.31
C ALA A 117 15.37 11.16 5.53
N ALA A 118 15.45 12.47 5.59
CA ALA A 118 16.12 13.20 6.66
C ALA A 118 15.14 13.84 7.63
N ASN A 119 14.05 14.42 7.11
CA ASN A 119 13.07 15.13 7.92
C ASN A 119 11.63 14.81 7.48
N LEU A 120 10.71 14.99 8.42
CA LEU A 120 9.27 14.82 8.27
C LEU A 120 8.56 16.13 8.57
N GLY A 121 7.40 16.35 7.93
CA GLY A 121 6.59 17.52 8.23
C GLY A 121 5.26 17.51 7.50
N THR A 122 4.55 18.63 7.60
CA THR A 122 3.37 18.93 6.81
C THR A 122 3.78 19.65 5.53
N TRP A 123 3.09 19.40 4.43
CA TRP A 123 3.36 20.07 3.16
C TRP A 123 3.25 21.61 3.32
N GLY A 124 4.30 22.32 2.89
CA GLY A 124 4.32 23.78 2.95
C GLY A 124 4.56 24.40 4.33
N VAL A 125 4.75 23.61 5.37
CA VAL A 125 4.93 24.08 6.75
C VAL A 125 6.37 23.83 7.23
N GLN A 126 6.92 24.81 7.94
CA GLN A 126 8.19 24.72 8.68
C GLN A 126 7.90 24.98 10.17
N PRO A 127 8.68 24.46 11.13
CA PRO A 127 9.84 23.57 10.97
C PRO A 127 9.45 22.13 10.69
N ARG A 128 10.44 21.33 10.24
CA ARG A 128 10.34 19.88 10.06
C ARG A 128 11.06 19.16 11.19
N THR A 129 10.56 17.98 11.55
CA THR A 129 11.20 17.12 12.55
C THR A 129 12.12 16.10 11.88
N PRO A 130 13.23 15.67 12.50
CA PRO A 130 14.06 14.60 11.98
C PRO A 130 13.25 13.33 11.69
N PHE A 131 13.64 12.60 10.64
CA PHE A 131 13.06 11.30 10.37
C PHE A 131 13.46 10.31 11.46
N MET A 132 12.49 9.65 12.04
CA MET A 132 12.65 8.53 12.97
C MET A 132 11.87 7.32 12.42
N PRO A 133 12.27 6.08 12.80
CA PRO A 133 11.51 4.90 12.46
C PRO A 133 10.03 5.05 12.78
N VAL A 134 9.17 4.66 11.83
CA VAL A 134 7.71 4.82 11.94
C VAL A 134 7.08 3.45 12.12
N ALA A 135 6.45 3.23 13.27
CA ALA A 135 5.62 2.05 13.49
C ALA A 135 4.20 2.30 12.96
N LEU A 136 3.71 1.40 12.12
CA LEU A 136 2.33 1.39 11.64
C LEU A 136 1.62 0.15 12.19
N LEU A 137 0.51 0.37 12.85
CA LEU A 137 -0.37 -0.71 13.27
C LEU A 137 -0.95 -1.45 12.06
N GLY A 138 -1.52 -2.63 12.27
CA GLY A 138 -2.27 -3.31 11.22
C GLY A 138 -3.44 -2.46 10.73
N LYS A 139 -3.61 -2.39 9.40
CA LYS A 139 -4.67 -1.60 8.73
C LYS A 139 -4.59 -0.09 8.98
N ASP A 140 -3.43 0.42 9.37
CA ASP A 140 -3.20 1.84 9.64
C ASP A 140 -2.50 2.55 8.47
N THR A 141 -2.63 3.88 8.43
CA THR A 141 -2.02 4.74 7.41
C THR A 141 -1.26 5.90 8.04
N TRP A 142 -0.17 6.27 7.40
CA TRP A 142 0.66 7.41 7.79
C TRP A 142 0.92 8.31 6.60
N SER A 143 0.58 9.60 6.72
CA SER A 143 0.74 10.58 5.64
C SER A 143 1.56 11.77 6.12
N LYS A 144 2.69 12.03 5.49
CA LYS A 144 3.58 13.17 5.77
C LYS A 144 4.29 13.64 4.51
N ALA A 145 4.79 14.88 4.54
CA ALA A 145 5.79 15.34 3.60
C ALA A 145 7.18 14.90 4.09
N VAL A 146 7.86 14.10 3.30
CA VAL A 146 9.19 13.57 3.60
C VAL A 146 10.22 14.38 2.84
N GLN A 147 11.22 14.90 3.55
CA GLN A 147 12.35 15.61 2.97
C GLN A 147 13.51 14.65 2.77
N PHE A 148 13.97 14.55 1.54
CA PHE A 148 15.10 13.72 1.12
C PHE A 148 16.32 14.59 0.85
N ILE A 149 17.45 14.26 1.47
CA ILE A 149 18.74 14.90 1.25
C ILE A 149 19.74 13.91 0.66
N PRO A 150 20.73 14.36 -0.13
CA PRO A 150 21.70 13.48 -0.75
C PRO A 150 22.59 12.80 0.32
N ARG A 151 23.02 11.56 0.06
CA ARG A 151 24.08 10.92 0.85
C ARG A 151 25.41 11.62 0.60
N ARG A 152 26.24 11.77 1.64
CA ARG A 152 27.55 12.47 1.57
C ARG A 152 28.51 11.89 0.54
N GLU A 153 28.38 10.63 0.21
CA GLU A 153 29.24 9.88 -0.72
C GLU A 153 28.88 10.10 -2.20
N GLU A 154 27.79 10.81 -2.47
CA GLU A 154 27.30 11.01 -3.85
C GLU A 154 28.19 12.00 -4.63
N LYS A 155 28.81 11.49 -5.69
CA LYS A 155 29.70 12.27 -6.57
C LYS A 155 28.95 13.21 -7.51
N VAL A 156 27.69 12.91 -7.81
CA VAL A 156 26.83 13.72 -8.70
C VAL A 156 26.37 14.96 -7.95
N LYS A 157 26.90 16.14 -8.35
CA LYS A 157 26.54 17.40 -7.70
C LYS A 157 25.06 17.72 -7.86
N ARG A 158 24.53 17.57 -9.09
CA ARG A 158 23.16 17.88 -9.44
C ARG A 158 22.60 16.80 -10.34
N ILE A 159 21.43 16.26 -10.03
CA ILE A 159 20.76 15.23 -10.83
C ILE A 159 19.78 15.82 -11.85
N LEU A 160 19.12 16.94 -11.52
CA LEU A 160 18.21 17.61 -12.44
C LEU A 160 19.00 18.64 -13.28
N ASP A 161 19.00 18.45 -14.58
CA ASP A 161 19.71 19.33 -15.53
C ASP A 161 18.87 20.52 -16.05
N MET A 162 17.70 20.73 -15.44
CA MET A 162 16.77 21.84 -15.76
C MET A 162 16.19 21.81 -17.20
N GLN A 163 16.40 20.75 -17.94
CA GLN A 163 15.69 20.52 -19.19
C GLN A 163 14.43 19.70 -18.94
N ALA A 164 13.39 19.96 -19.73
CA ALA A 164 12.19 19.15 -19.68
C ALA A 164 12.53 17.68 -19.95
N SER A 165 12.32 16.82 -18.97
CA SER A 165 12.66 15.41 -19.05
C SER A 165 11.84 14.59 -18.05
N ASP A 166 11.67 13.33 -18.38
CA ASP A 166 11.00 12.34 -17.54
C ASP A 166 12.00 11.73 -16.55
N TYR A 167 12.17 12.33 -15.39
CA TYR A 167 13.02 11.77 -14.35
C TYR A 167 12.38 10.52 -13.73
N ARG A 168 13.19 9.49 -13.51
CA ARG A 168 12.74 8.25 -12.86
C ARG A 168 13.08 8.28 -11.39
N PHE A 169 12.08 8.00 -10.57
CA PHE A 169 12.17 7.94 -9.13
C PHE A 169 11.95 6.51 -8.67
N GLU A 170 12.78 6.03 -7.77
CA GLU A 170 12.61 4.75 -7.09
C GLU A 170 12.70 4.97 -5.59
N LEU A 171 11.58 4.74 -4.89
CA LEU A 171 11.52 4.73 -3.42
C LEU A 171 11.71 3.30 -2.93
N ARG A 172 12.57 3.12 -1.93
CA ARG A 172 12.77 1.85 -1.23
C ARG A 172 12.53 2.03 0.24
N LEU A 173 11.69 1.18 0.82
CA LEU A 173 11.47 1.08 2.26
C LEU A 173 12.32 -0.05 2.82
N ALA A 174 13.11 0.25 3.86
CA ALA A 174 13.63 -0.77 4.75
C ALA A 174 12.64 -0.96 5.90
N THR A 175 12.11 -2.16 6.07
CA THR A 175 11.09 -2.46 7.05
C THR A 175 11.55 -3.54 8.01
N ALA A 176 11.11 -3.45 9.27
CA ALA A 176 11.15 -4.54 10.23
C ALA A 176 9.70 -4.97 10.50
N SER A 177 9.43 -6.27 10.35
CA SER A 177 8.16 -6.86 10.77
C SER A 177 8.44 -7.93 11.81
N ASN A 178 7.57 -8.01 12.80
CA ASN A 178 7.65 -9.07 13.80
C ASN A 178 6.90 -10.30 13.28
N ASP A 179 7.53 -11.06 12.38
CA ASP A 179 6.92 -12.17 11.66
C ASP A 179 6.76 -13.45 12.50
N GLY A 180 6.92 -13.34 13.82
CA GLY A 180 6.69 -14.47 14.73
C GLY A 180 7.62 -15.67 14.52
N GLY A 181 8.78 -15.45 13.89
CA GLY A 181 9.80 -16.50 13.72
C GLY A 181 9.54 -17.50 12.59
N LEU A 182 8.56 -17.26 11.72
CA LEU A 182 8.33 -18.11 10.56
C LEU A 182 9.36 -17.80 9.45
N PRO A 183 10.26 -18.73 9.11
CA PRO A 183 11.44 -18.46 8.26
C PRO A 183 11.11 -18.12 6.80
N PHE A 184 9.89 -18.36 6.34
CA PHE A 184 9.42 -18.05 4.99
C PHE A 184 8.79 -16.64 4.86
N LEU A 185 8.62 -15.92 5.97
CA LEU A 185 8.11 -14.55 6.01
C LEU A 185 9.26 -13.56 6.15
N LYS A 186 10.18 -13.54 5.17
CA LYS A 186 11.33 -12.63 5.19
C LYS A 186 10.90 -11.18 4.96
N ASN A 187 11.62 -10.25 5.62
CA ASN A 187 11.54 -8.81 5.37
C ASN A 187 11.58 -8.51 3.86
N ARG A 188 10.46 -8.08 3.31
CA ARG A 188 10.39 -7.69 1.90
C ARG A 188 10.73 -6.23 1.79
N VAL A 189 11.82 -5.93 1.07
CA VAL A 189 12.09 -4.57 0.63
C VAL A 189 10.99 -4.19 -0.35
N ARG A 190 10.15 -3.24 0.03
CA ARG A 190 9.13 -2.67 -0.87
C ARG A 190 9.74 -1.52 -1.65
N SER A 191 9.55 -1.53 -2.96
CA SER A 191 9.97 -0.44 -3.83
C SER A 191 8.80 0.07 -4.66
N LEU A 192 8.73 1.40 -4.81
CA LEU A 192 7.82 2.08 -5.72
C LEU A 192 8.63 2.80 -6.78
N LYS A 193 8.33 2.57 -8.06
CA LYS A 193 8.94 3.27 -9.19
C LYS A 193 7.91 4.16 -9.86
N PHE A 194 8.24 5.40 -10.11
CA PHE A 194 7.38 6.36 -10.80
C PHE A 194 8.21 7.37 -11.58
N ALA A 195 7.58 8.06 -12.52
CA ALA A 195 8.21 9.10 -13.31
C ALA A 195 7.65 10.47 -12.95
N MET A 196 8.51 11.47 -12.87
CA MET A 196 8.16 12.86 -12.68
C MET A 196 8.70 13.70 -13.82
N GLN A 197 7.89 14.62 -14.32
CA GLN A 197 8.28 15.56 -15.36
C GLN A 197 8.57 16.93 -14.78
N THR A 198 9.62 17.56 -15.30
CA THR A 198 9.84 19.00 -15.13
C THR A 198 9.32 19.71 -16.37
N GLY A 199 8.36 20.60 -16.22
CA GLY A 199 7.91 21.48 -17.29
C GLY A 199 8.72 22.78 -17.29
N ALA A 200 9.10 23.29 -18.48
CA ALA A 200 9.81 24.57 -18.63
C ALA A 200 9.03 25.78 -18.03
N THR A 201 7.71 25.69 -17.97
CA THR A 201 6.82 26.71 -17.39
C THR A 201 6.71 26.63 -15.86
N ASP A 202 6.83 25.43 -15.28
CA ASP A 202 6.76 25.27 -13.82
C ASP A 202 8.03 25.75 -13.13
N TYR A 203 9.14 25.72 -13.83
CA TYR A 203 10.42 26.21 -13.38
C TYR A 203 10.40 27.69 -12.98
N ARG A 204 9.71 28.54 -13.75
CA ARG A 204 9.64 29.99 -13.51
C ARG A 204 8.74 30.40 -12.34
N ARG A 205 7.76 29.60 -11.98
CA ARG A 205 6.78 29.94 -10.91
C ARG A 205 7.33 29.83 -9.50
N PHE A 206 8.35 29.01 -9.28
CA PHE A 206 8.87 28.70 -7.93
C PHE A 206 10.27 29.26 -7.67
N THR A 207 10.86 29.99 -8.62
CA THR A 207 12.21 30.55 -8.49
C THR A 207 12.35 31.59 -7.37
N ARG A 208 11.27 32.12 -6.84
CA ARG A 208 11.32 33.16 -5.78
C ARG A 208 11.95 32.66 -4.48
N ASN A 209 11.93 31.35 -4.22
CA ASN A 209 12.51 30.71 -3.03
C ASN A 209 13.42 29.51 -3.37
N GLY A 210 13.90 29.39 -4.60
CA GLY A 210 14.75 28.27 -5.00
C GLY A 210 14.07 26.88 -5.04
N THR A 211 12.76 26.81 -4.75
CA THR A 211 12.00 25.56 -4.74
C THR A 211 11.12 25.46 -5.98
N GLN A 212 11.17 24.33 -6.64
CA GLN A 212 10.43 24.02 -7.86
C GLN A 212 9.41 22.92 -7.60
N ALA A 213 8.33 22.90 -8.38
CA ALA A 213 7.40 21.78 -8.40
C ALA A 213 7.69 20.86 -9.59
N MET A 214 7.59 19.56 -9.33
CA MET A 214 7.56 18.51 -10.35
C MET A 214 6.22 17.81 -10.29
N TRP A 215 5.73 17.35 -11.45
CA TRP A 215 4.43 16.71 -11.57
C TRP A 215 4.59 15.28 -12.10
N SER A 216 3.73 14.38 -11.66
CA SER A 216 3.72 13.04 -12.26
C SER A 216 3.24 13.13 -13.72
N LYS A 217 3.78 12.26 -14.55
CA LYS A 217 3.43 12.17 -15.98
C LYS A 217 1.92 11.94 -16.18
N ASP A 218 1.35 11.07 -15.39
CA ASP A 218 -0.08 10.72 -15.46
C ASP A 218 -0.98 11.91 -15.12
N TYR A 219 -0.57 12.76 -14.17
CA TYR A 219 -1.31 13.96 -13.80
C TYR A 219 -1.28 15.02 -14.90
N GLN A 220 -0.17 15.18 -15.59
CA GLN A 220 -0.06 16.15 -16.69
C GLN A 220 -0.88 15.73 -17.91
N SER A 221 -0.91 14.45 -18.26
CA SER A 221 -1.75 13.94 -19.35
C SER A 221 -3.24 14.09 -19.07
N ALA A 222 -3.68 13.87 -17.83
CA ALA A 222 -5.08 14.08 -17.41
C ALA A 222 -5.49 15.56 -17.53
N LYS A 223 -4.58 16.50 -17.22
CA LYS A 223 -4.84 17.95 -17.32
C LYS A 223 -4.87 18.44 -18.77
N ALA A 224 -4.10 17.83 -19.66
CA ALA A 224 -4.07 18.19 -21.08
C ALA A 224 -5.28 17.65 -21.87
N GLY A 225 -5.91 16.57 -21.40
CA GLY A 225 -7.10 15.96 -22.03
C GLY A 225 -8.44 16.55 -21.58
N GLY A 226 -8.44 17.53 -20.66
CA GLY A 226 -9.64 18.15 -20.07
C GLY A 226 -10.00 19.53 -20.66
N HIS A 227 -9.80 19.73 -21.96
CA HIS A 227 -10.26 20.91 -22.71
C HIS A 227 -11.26 20.52 -23.77
#